data_ff5b4155cd416cafea7faa8d9bb793a3
#
_entry.id   ff5b4155cd416cafea7faa8d9bb793a3
#
_cell.length_a   1.000
_cell.length_b   1.000
_cell.length_c   1.000
_cell.angle_alpha   90.00
_cell.angle_beta   90.00
_cell.angle_gamma   90.00
#
_symmetry.space_group_name_H-M   'P 1'
#
loop_
_entity.id
_entity.type
_entity.pdbx_description
1 polymer ?
#
loop_
_entity_poly.entity_id
_entity_poly.type
_entity_poly.pdbx_seq_one_letter_code
_entity_poly.pdbx_strand_id
1 'polypeptide(L)'
;MKTARFFWFYFKRYQVSFIFIFMAIILATYLQVKAPVFLGQSLAELGKIGQQYYGAKMAGQVGFKPDTTAFMAIMWKLLLAYIFTAMANLIYSLLFTRIVAHSTNRMRKGLFGKLERLTVSFFDKHKDGDILSRFTSDLDNIQNSLNQSLVQVVTNIALYIGLVWMMFRQDTRLALLTMASTPVALIFLIIIIRMARKYTDKQQKEVSALNAYMDEKISGQKAIIVQGVQKEVIDDFIDHNEKVRQATFKGRLFSGLLFPVMNGMSLLNTAIVIFVGSDIVLNDKSISMAVGLGLVVTFVQFSQQYYQPIMQVAASWGELQLAFTGAGRIQEMFDEKEEVRPEKGMLFTELKEGVAINHVDFGYLPGQKVLSDVTISAPKGKMIAVVGPTGSGKTTIMNLINRFYDVTSGSITFDGVDIRDYDLDSLRKNVGIVLQESVLFSGSITDNIRFGDASISQEMVEIAARATHIHDFIMSLPDAYETKVSDDENIFSTGQKQLISIARTLLTDPQVLILDEATSNVDTVTESKIQKAMEAIVAGRTSFVIAHRLKTILNADEIIVLKDGKVIEQGNHRELLHQKGFYSELYHNQFVFE
;
A
#
# COMPACT_ATOMS: atom_id res chain seq x y z
N MET A 1 -19.61 5.41 2.65
CA MET A 1 -19.58 6.59 3.54
C MET A 1 -18.23 6.76 4.26
N LYS A 2 -17.56 5.71 4.78
CA LYS A 2 -16.25 5.80 5.45
C LYS A 2 -15.16 6.42 4.55
N THR A 3 -15.02 5.93 3.32
CA THR A 3 -14.00 6.38 2.35
C THR A 3 -14.12 7.86 1.96
N ALA A 4 -15.36 8.37 1.78
CA ALA A 4 -15.57 9.79 1.50
C ALA A 4 -15.15 10.68 2.68
N ARG A 5 -15.40 10.23 3.91
CA ARG A 5 -14.97 10.91 5.14
C ARG A 5 -13.45 10.91 5.27
N PHE A 6 -12.80 9.82 4.86
CA PHE A 6 -11.34 9.70 4.81
C PHE A 6 -10.73 10.76 3.88
N PHE A 7 -11.18 10.84 2.62
CA PHE A 7 -10.69 11.87 1.69
C PHE A 7 -10.99 13.29 2.18
N TRP A 8 -12.19 13.53 2.73
CA TRP A 8 -12.53 14.82 3.30
C TRP A 8 -11.58 15.28 4.40
N PHE A 9 -11.13 14.36 5.27
CA PHE A 9 -10.17 14.68 6.34
C PHE A 9 -8.86 15.25 5.80
N TYR A 10 -8.36 14.70 4.68
CA TYR A 10 -7.12 15.17 4.08
C TYR A 10 -7.32 16.42 3.21
N PHE A 11 -8.46 16.58 2.56
CA PHE A 11 -8.73 17.67 1.62
C PHE A 11 -9.33 18.93 2.26
N LYS A 12 -9.99 18.83 3.41
CA LYS A 12 -10.65 19.97 4.08
C LYS A 12 -9.74 21.20 4.31
N ARG A 13 -8.43 20.99 4.37
CA ARG A 13 -7.45 22.07 4.53
C ARG A 13 -7.29 22.93 3.28
N TYR A 14 -7.68 22.44 2.11
CA TYR A 14 -7.47 23.08 0.82
C TYR A 14 -8.75 23.66 0.21
N GLN A 15 -9.76 23.98 1.03
CA GLN A 15 -11.07 24.48 0.57
C GLN A 15 -10.96 25.68 -0.36
N VAL A 16 -10.09 26.65 -0.03
CA VAL A 16 -9.88 27.84 -0.87
C VAL A 16 -9.31 27.45 -2.25
N SER A 17 -8.34 26.53 -2.29
CA SER A 17 -7.79 26.06 -3.55
C SER A 17 -8.82 25.31 -4.39
N PHE A 18 -9.74 24.56 -3.76
CA PHE A 18 -10.83 23.89 -4.47
C PHE A 18 -11.81 24.89 -5.09
N ILE A 19 -12.07 26.03 -4.45
CA ILE A 19 -12.90 27.12 -5.03
C ILE A 19 -12.23 27.65 -6.31
N PHE A 20 -10.91 27.92 -6.28
CA PHE A 20 -10.18 28.35 -7.49
C PHE A 20 -10.17 27.30 -8.59
N ILE A 21 -9.99 26.03 -8.25
CA ILE A 21 -10.05 24.90 -9.20
C ILE A 21 -11.44 24.84 -9.84
N PHE A 22 -12.50 24.93 -9.04
CA PHE A 22 -13.87 24.87 -9.53
C PHE A 22 -14.19 26.07 -10.45
N MET A 23 -13.78 27.29 -10.09
CA MET A 23 -13.91 28.46 -10.94
C MET A 23 -13.15 28.31 -12.27
N ALA A 24 -11.91 27.77 -12.21
CA ALA A 24 -11.12 27.53 -13.41
C ALA A 24 -11.75 26.47 -14.32
N ILE A 25 -12.29 25.38 -13.76
CA ILE A 25 -13.03 24.35 -14.52
C ILE A 25 -14.28 24.97 -15.19
N ILE A 26 -15.07 25.75 -14.48
CA ILE A 26 -16.26 26.42 -15.04
C ILE A 26 -15.85 27.36 -16.18
N LEU A 27 -14.83 28.18 -15.97
CA LEU A 27 -14.33 29.09 -17.00
C LEU A 27 -13.83 28.34 -18.24
N ALA A 28 -12.99 27.32 -18.04
CA ALA A 28 -12.48 26.49 -19.13
C ALA A 28 -13.63 25.82 -19.90
N THR A 29 -14.58 25.23 -19.20
CA THR A 29 -15.76 24.59 -19.78
C THR A 29 -16.62 25.57 -20.58
N TYR A 30 -16.91 26.74 -20.01
CA TYR A 30 -17.69 27.77 -20.70
C TYR A 30 -17.04 28.22 -22.00
N LEU A 31 -15.74 28.52 -21.97
CA LEU A 31 -14.97 28.94 -23.15
C LEU A 31 -14.84 27.82 -24.19
N GLN A 32 -14.60 26.58 -23.77
CA GLN A 32 -14.52 25.41 -24.62
C GLN A 32 -15.83 25.14 -25.37
N VAL A 33 -16.98 25.24 -24.66
CA VAL A 33 -18.29 25.04 -25.27
C VAL A 33 -18.70 26.22 -26.16
N LYS A 34 -18.17 27.42 -25.90
CA LYS A 34 -18.45 28.60 -26.72
C LYS A 34 -17.61 28.67 -28.01
N ALA A 35 -16.48 28.00 -28.07
CA ALA A 35 -15.58 27.99 -29.22
C ALA A 35 -16.27 27.52 -30.52
N PRO A 36 -17.07 26.42 -30.55
CA PRO A 36 -17.85 26.04 -31.72
C PRO A 36 -18.82 27.12 -32.20
N VAL A 37 -19.42 27.89 -31.27
CA VAL A 37 -20.31 28.99 -31.61
C VAL A 37 -19.54 30.13 -32.34
N PHE A 38 -18.38 30.49 -31.84
CA PHE A 38 -17.53 31.47 -32.53
C PHE A 38 -17.09 30.99 -33.92
N LEU A 39 -16.79 29.71 -34.06
CA LEU A 39 -16.48 29.09 -35.36
C LEU A 39 -17.66 29.19 -36.33
N GLY A 40 -18.88 28.84 -35.88
CA GLY A 40 -20.07 28.97 -36.69
C GLY A 40 -20.37 30.43 -37.07
N GLN A 41 -20.22 31.36 -36.13
CA GLN A 41 -20.37 32.81 -36.37
C GLN A 41 -19.33 33.34 -37.40
N SER A 42 -18.07 32.87 -37.32
CA SER A 42 -17.03 33.27 -38.28
C SER A 42 -17.35 32.80 -39.68
N LEU A 43 -17.90 31.59 -39.83
CA LEU A 43 -18.36 31.06 -41.13
C LEU A 43 -19.57 31.82 -41.65
N ALA A 44 -20.51 32.21 -40.78
CA ALA A 44 -21.64 33.06 -41.18
C ALA A 44 -21.17 34.42 -41.72
N GLU A 45 -20.23 35.08 -41.07
CA GLU A 45 -19.66 36.34 -41.55
C GLU A 45 -18.86 36.17 -42.86
N LEU A 46 -18.10 35.07 -42.98
CA LEU A 46 -17.40 34.76 -44.22
C LEU A 46 -18.38 34.55 -45.39
N GLY A 47 -19.52 33.91 -45.13
CA GLY A 47 -20.62 33.75 -46.10
C GLY A 47 -21.21 35.09 -46.54
N LYS A 48 -21.43 36.06 -45.62
CA LYS A 48 -21.89 37.40 -45.93
C LYS A 48 -20.86 38.19 -46.77
N ILE A 49 -19.58 38.10 -46.42
CA ILE A 49 -18.46 38.68 -47.17
C ILE A 49 -18.44 38.15 -48.60
N GLY A 50 -18.62 36.80 -48.73
CA GLY A 50 -18.71 36.17 -50.04
C GLY A 50 -19.88 36.70 -50.89
N GLN A 51 -21.07 36.82 -50.30
CA GLN A 51 -22.24 37.39 -50.97
C GLN A 51 -22.04 38.83 -51.41
N GLN A 52 -21.44 39.67 -50.57
CA GLN A 52 -21.10 41.06 -50.91
C GLN A 52 -20.11 41.15 -52.06
N TYR A 53 -19.05 40.30 -52.03
CA TYR A 53 -18.04 40.26 -53.05
C TYR A 53 -18.62 39.84 -54.42
N TYR A 54 -19.43 38.77 -54.44
CA TYR A 54 -20.09 38.28 -55.65
C TYR A 54 -21.12 39.31 -56.17
N GLY A 55 -21.89 39.94 -55.29
CA GLY A 55 -22.86 40.98 -55.63
C GLY A 55 -22.16 42.20 -56.26
N ALA A 56 -21.06 42.68 -55.69
CA ALA A 56 -20.27 43.79 -56.22
C ALA A 56 -19.61 43.42 -57.59
N LYS A 57 -19.14 42.18 -57.74
CA LYS A 57 -18.58 41.69 -59.01
C LYS A 57 -19.64 41.62 -60.11
N MET A 58 -20.85 41.14 -59.78
CA MET A 58 -22.00 41.11 -60.71
C MET A 58 -22.46 42.53 -61.11
N ALA A 59 -22.33 43.49 -60.20
CA ALA A 59 -22.63 44.91 -60.44
C ALA A 59 -21.51 45.66 -61.17
N GLY A 60 -20.45 44.97 -61.61
CA GLY A 60 -19.34 45.57 -62.39
C GLY A 60 -18.39 46.47 -61.58
N GLN A 61 -18.44 46.42 -60.24
CA GLN A 61 -17.54 47.20 -59.39
C GLN A 61 -16.16 46.61 -59.34
N VAL A 62 -15.19 47.23 -60.06
CA VAL A 62 -13.77 46.83 -60.07
C VAL A 62 -13.09 47.40 -58.80
N GLY A 63 -12.44 46.47 -58.02
CA GLY A 63 -11.70 46.88 -56.83
C GLY A 63 -12.47 46.92 -55.51
N PHE A 64 -13.70 46.34 -55.44
CA PHE A 64 -14.45 46.22 -54.21
C PHE A 64 -13.68 45.42 -53.15
N LYS A 65 -13.45 46.01 -51.99
CA LYS A 65 -12.88 45.37 -50.81
C LYS A 65 -13.95 45.14 -49.77
N PRO A 66 -14.30 43.88 -49.46
CA PRO A 66 -15.31 43.62 -48.46
C PRO A 66 -14.82 44.03 -47.05
N ASP A 67 -15.75 44.43 -46.17
CA ASP A 67 -15.41 44.70 -44.77
C ASP A 67 -15.20 43.37 -44.01
N THR A 68 -13.98 43.16 -43.51
CA THR A 68 -13.59 41.96 -42.77
C THR A 68 -13.50 42.19 -41.26
N THR A 69 -13.88 43.39 -40.78
CA THR A 69 -13.72 43.81 -39.36
C THR A 69 -14.48 42.90 -38.41
N ALA A 70 -15.73 42.55 -38.73
CA ALA A 70 -16.56 41.66 -37.92
C ALA A 70 -16.01 40.25 -37.84
N PHE A 71 -15.56 39.73 -38.99
CA PHE A 71 -14.89 38.41 -39.06
C PHE A 71 -13.63 38.38 -38.21
N MET A 72 -12.76 39.35 -38.33
CA MET A 72 -11.51 39.43 -37.55
C MET A 72 -11.79 39.57 -36.05
N ALA A 73 -12.81 40.32 -35.64
CA ALA A 73 -13.22 40.44 -34.25
C ALA A 73 -13.67 39.08 -33.65
N ILE A 74 -14.38 38.27 -34.45
CA ILE A 74 -14.80 36.92 -34.02
C ILE A 74 -13.58 35.98 -33.92
N MET A 75 -12.67 36.07 -34.89
CA MET A 75 -11.43 35.28 -34.87
C MET A 75 -10.55 35.59 -33.63
N TRP A 76 -10.44 36.87 -33.28
CA TRP A 76 -9.77 37.27 -32.02
C TRP A 76 -10.47 36.73 -30.79
N LYS A 77 -11.82 36.74 -30.71
CA LYS A 77 -12.56 36.13 -29.62
C LYS A 77 -12.31 34.63 -29.53
N LEU A 78 -12.27 33.94 -30.66
CA LEU A 78 -11.97 32.50 -30.72
C LEU A 78 -10.55 32.20 -30.22
N LEU A 79 -9.56 32.95 -30.70
CA LEU A 79 -8.16 32.81 -30.27
C LEU A 79 -8.03 33.03 -28.75
N LEU A 80 -8.60 34.11 -28.24
CA LEU A 80 -8.59 34.41 -26.80
C LEU A 80 -9.30 33.31 -26.00
N ALA A 81 -10.44 32.79 -26.51
CA ALA A 81 -11.13 31.67 -25.84
C ALA A 81 -10.24 30.44 -25.71
N TYR A 82 -9.48 30.06 -26.74
CA TYR A 82 -8.54 28.94 -26.65
C TYR A 82 -7.38 29.22 -25.69
N ILE A 83 -6.79 30.43 -25.74
CA ILE A 83 -5.71 30.82 -24.83
C ILE A 83 -6.17 30.75 -23.36
N PHE A 84 -7.32 31.36 -23.05
CA PHE A 84 -7.84 31.36 -21.68
C PHE A 84 -8.28 29.95 -21.23
N THR A 85 -8.80 29.12 -22.15
CA THR A 85 -9.09 27.71 -21.85
C THR A 85 -7.81 26.97 -21.49
N ALA A 86 -6.74 27.13 -22.26
CA ALA A 86 -5.44 26.50 -21.99
C ALA A 86 -4.85 26.98 -20.67
N MET A 87 -4.92 28.28 -20.37
CA MET A 87 -4.47 28.83 -19.08
C MET A 87 -5.28 28.28 -17.90
N ALA A 88 -6.61 28.24 -18.01
CA ALA A 88 -7.47 27.71 -16.97
C ALA A 88 -7.20 26.22 -16.72
N ASN A 89 -7.02 25.43 -17.78
CA ASN A 89 -6.62 24.01 -17.71
C ASN A 89 -5.28 23.84 -16.98
N LEU A 90 -4.28 24.66 -17.31
CA LEU A 90 -2.98 24.65 -16.65
C LEU A 90 -3.11 24.96 -15.15
N ILE A 91 -3.85 26.01 -14.81
CA ILE A 91 -4.02 26.47 -13.44
C ILE A 91 -4.68 25.37 -12.58
N TYR A 92 -5.85 24.86 -13.01
CA TYR A 92 -6.52 23.85 -12.18
C TYR A 92 -5.73 22.55 -12.10
N SER A 93 -5.05 22.13 -13.18
CA SER A 93 -4.22 20.93 -13.19
C SER A 93 -3.05 21.04 -12.21
N LEU A 94 -2.31 22.15 -12.24
CA LEU A 94 -1.18 22.40 -11.32
C LEU A 94 -1.64 22.48 -9.86
N LEU A 95 -2.70 23.22 -9.58
CA LEU A 95 -3.24 23.34 -8.23
C LEU A 95 -3.70 22.00 -7.68
N PHE A 96 -4.42 21.21 -8.50
CA PHE A 96 -4.92 19.91 -8.09
C PHE A 96 -3.80 18.91 -7.85
N THR A 97 -2.85 18.80 -8.77
CA THR A 97 -1.67 17.93 -8.63
C THR A 97 -0.88 18.25 -7.35
N ARG A 98 -0.71 19.55 -7.05
CA ARG A 98 -0.06 19.98 -5.79
C ARG A 98 -0.83 19.52 -4.56
N ILE A 99 -2.16 19.67 -4.55
CA ILE A 99 -3.02 19.22 -3.43
C ILE A 99 -2.92 17.72 -3.25
N VAL A 100 -3.01 16.94 -4.32
CA VAL A 100 -2.93 15.48 -4.28
C VAL A 100 -1.57 15.04 -3.75
N ALA A 101 -0.47 15.58 -4.28
CA ALA A 101 0.88 15.25 -3.83
C ALA A 101 1.10 15.53 -2.34
N HIS A 102 0.66 16.70 -1.86
CA HIS A 102 0.75 17.03 -0.43
C HIS A 102 -0.14 16.13 0.43
N SER A 103 -1.35 15.81 -0.03
CA SER A 103 -2.28 14.95 0.70
C SER A 103 -1.76 13.51 0.79
N THR A 104 -1.24 12.96 -0.31
CA THR A 104 -0.65 11.61 -0.34
C THR A 104 0.60 11.52 0.53
N ASN A 105 1.48 12.54 0.51
CA ASN A 105 2.64 12.58 1.41
C ASN A 105 2.20 12.61 2.88
N ARG A 106 1.13 13.35 3.21
CA ARG A 106 0.58 13.38 4.57
C ARG A 106 -0.06 12.06 4.96
N MET A 107 -0.72 11.36 4.01
CA MET A 107 -1.24 10.00 4.23
C MET A 107 -0.09 9.04 4.54
N ARG A 108 0.99 9.06 3.73
CA ARG A 108 2.17 8.20 3.91
C ARG A 108 2.84 8.41 5.28
N LYS A 109 3.06 9.67 5.68
CA LYS A 109 3.61 10.00 7.00
C LYS A 109 2.69 9.56 8.15
N GLY A 110 1.37 9.77 8.00
CA GLY A 110 0.39 9.34 9.00
C GLY A 110 0.32 7.83 9.12
N LEU A 111 0.37 7.12 7.98
CA LEU A 111 0.34 5.66 7.92
C LEU A 111 1.59 5.05 8.57
N PHE A 112 2.78 5.62 8.29
CA PHE A 112 4.02 5.18 8.92
C PHE A 112 4.00 5.42 10.43
N GLY A 113 3.60 6.62 10.87
CA GLY A 113 3.47 6.91 12.30
C GLY A 113 2.39 6.06 13.00
N LYS A 114 1.38 5.56 12.27
CA LYS A 114 0.43 4.58 12.80
C LYS A 114 1.08 3.20 12.93
N LEU A 115 1.86 2.76 11.91
CA LEU A 115 2.57 1.48 11.89
C LEU A 115 3.46 1.32 13.13
N GLU A 116 4.22 2.36 13.49
CA GLU A 116 5.11 2.35 14.66
C GLU A 116 4.39 2.26 16.01
N ARG A 117 3.07 2.43 16.03
CA ARG A 117 2.26 2.33 17.25
C ARG A 117 1.34 1.13 17.29
N LEU A 118 1.35 0.30 16.24
CA LEU A 118 0.54 -0.92 16.21
C LEU A 118 1.10 -2.00 17.12
N THR A 119 0.23 -2.89 17.58
CA THR A 119 0.61 -4.04 18.39
C THR A 119 1.39 -5.06 17.58
N VAL A 120 2.25 -5.85 18.20
CA VAL A 120 2.94 -6.98 17.55
C VAL A 120 1.94 -7.95 16.94
N SER A 121 0.79 -8.14 17.57
CA SER A 121 -0.33 -8.94 17.05
C SER A 121 -0.80 -8.54 15.65
N PHE A 122 -0.64 -7.27 15.27
CA PHE A 122 -0.95 -6.83 13.90
C PHE A 122 0.05 -7.42 12.90
N PHE A 123 1.35 -7.39 13.23
CA PHE A 123 2.41 -7.92 12.36
C PHE A 123 2.32 -9.45 12.23
N ASP A 124 2.02 -10.15 13.32
CA ASP A 124 1.84 -11.61 13.29
C ASP A 124 0.64 -12.07 12.44
N LYS A 125 -0.39 -11.23 12.31
CA LYS A 125 -1.60 -11.54 11.53
C LYS A 125 -1.51 -11.14 10.06
N HIS A 126 -0.59 -10.25 9.70
CA HIS A 126 -0.48 -9.69 8.35
C HIS A 126 0.89 -10.04 7.75
N LYS A 127 0.88 -10.40 6.48
CA LYS A 127 2.13 -10.63 5.76
C LYS A 127 2.82 -9.29 5.44
N ASP A 128 4.14 -9.27 5.49
CA ASP A 128 4.95 -8.07 5.20
C ASP A 128 4.61 -7.46 3.83
N GLY A 129 4.39 -8.30 2.82
CA GLY A 129 3.98 -7.86 1.49
C GLY A 129 2.64 -7.12 1.46
N ASP A 130 1.66 -7.52 2.30
CA ASP A 130 0.37 -6.83 2.42
C ASP A 130 0.55 -5.46 3.08
N ILE A 131 1.39 -5.37 4.09
CA ILE A 131 1.72 -4.10 4.76
C ILE A 131 2.43 -3.18 3.77
N LEU A 132 3.48 -3.68 3.10
CA LEU A 132 4.25 -2.91 2.12
C LEU A 132 3.37 -2.40 0.96
N SER A 133 2.42 -3.22 0.49
CA SER A 133 1.50 -2.82 -0.59
C SER A 133 0.65 -1.60 -0.25
N ARG A 134 0.33 -1.36 1.04
CA ARG A 134 -0.41 -0.16 1.50
C ARG A 134 0.41 1.12 1.37
N PHE A 135 1.73 1.03 1.54
CA PHE A 135 2.67 2.17 1.40
C PHE A 135 3.06 2.46 -0.05
N THR A 136 2.99 1.46 -0.91
CA THR A 136 3.37 1.54 -2.33
C THR A 136 2.13 1.59 -3.21
N SER A 137 1.64 0.44 -3.68
CA SER A 137 0.59 0.36 -4.70
C SER A 137 -0.73 1.01 -4.30
N ASP A 138 -1.19 0.91 -3.03
CA ASP A 138 -2.46 1.50 -2.61
C ASP A 138 -2.38 3.04 -2.59
N LEU A 139 -1.30 3.62 -2.06
CA LEU A 139 -1.09 5.07 -2.08
C LEU A 139 -0.85 5.60 -3.50
N ASP A 140 -0.11 4.87 -4.34
CA ASP A 140 0.13 5.25 -5.72
C ASP A 140 -1.16 5.17 -6.56
N ASN A 141 -1.99 4.15 -6.35
CA ASN A 141 -3.32 4.05 -6.95
C ASN A 141 -4.21 5.24 -6.55
N ILE A 142 -4.22 5.62 -5.29
CA ILE A 142 -4.93 6.81 -4.81
C ILE A 142 -4.40 8.06 -5.52
N GLN A 143 -3.10 8.26 -5.54
CA GLN A 143 -2.46 9.43 -6.15
C GLN A 143 -2.78 9.53 -7.65
N ASN A 144 -2.59 8.44 -8.39
CA ASN A 144 -2.82 8.39 -9.83
C ASN A 144 -4.30 8.57 -10.19
N SER A 145 -5.18 7.86 -9.49
CA SER A 145 -6.62 7.97 -9.73
C SER A 145 -7.17 9.35 -9.37
N LEU A 146 -6.68 9.98 -8.31
CA LEU A 146 -7.08 11.36 -7.98
C LEU A 146 -6.56 12.33 -9.03
N ASN A 147 -5.30 12.25 -9.44
CA ASN A 147 -4.71 13.18 -10.40
C ASN A 147 -5.34 13.08 -11.78
N GLN A 148 -5.62 11.88 -12.26
CA GLN A 148 -6.12 11.67 -13.61
C GLN A 148 -7.65 11.55 -13.62
N SER A 149 -8.19 10.56 -12.92
CA SER A 149 -9.56 10.14 -13.10
C SER A 149 -10.57 11.05 -12.42
N LEU A 150 -10.29 11.56 -11.21
CA LEU A 150 -11.23 12.43 -10.50
C LEU A 150 -11.41 13.77 -11.22
N VAL A 151 -10.30 14.40 -11.63
CA VAL A 151 -10.35 15.66 -12.39
C VAL A 151 -11.06 15.45 -13.72
N GLN A 152 -10.71 14.39 -14.45
CA GLN A 152 -11.37 14.07 -15.72
C GLN A 152 -12.88 13.85 -15.57
N VAL A 153 -13.32 13.14 -14.55
CA VAL A 153 -14.76 12.93 -14.31
C VAL A 153 -15.46 14.25 -14.03
N VAL A 154 -14.91 15.10 -13.15
CA VAL A 154 -15.50 16.41 -12.82
C VAL A 154 -15.54 17.32 -14.05
N THR A 155 -14.44 17.43 -14.80
CA THR A 155 -14.36 18.28 -15.99
C THR A 155 -15.26 17.78 -17.12
N ASN A 156 -15.34 16.47 -17.35
CA ASN A 156 -16.21 15.91 -18.39
C ASN A 156 -17.70 16.01 -18.03
N ILE A 157 -18.07 15.86 -16.76
CA ILE A 157 -19.45 16.15 -16.33
C ILE A 157 -19.79 17.62 -16.55
N ALA A 158 -18.92 18.54 -16.15
CA ALA A 158 -19.11 19.97 -16.37
C ALA A 158 -19.20 20.29 -17.87
N LEU A 159 -18.33 19.70 -18.70
CA LEU A 159 -18.33 19.86 -20.15
C LEU A 159 -19.62 19.35 -20.77
N TYR A 160 -20.11 18.17 -20.38
CA TYR A 160 -21.36 17.62 -20.88
C TYR A 160 -22.56 18.50 -20.55
N ILE A 161 -22.67 18.95 -19.29
CA ILE A 161 -23.73 19.85 -18.84
C ILE A 161 -23.65 21.20 -19.60
N GLY A 162 -22.45 21.77 -19.72
CA GLY A 162 -22.21 23.02 -20.44
C GLY A 162 -22.56 22.91 -21.93
N LEU A 163 -22.20 21.77 -22.57
CA LEU A 163 -22.47 21.50 -23.98
C LEU A 163 -23.98 21.39 -24.23
N VAL A 164 -24.70 20.59 -23.44
CA VAL A 164 -26.15 20.45 -23.56
C VAL A 164 -26.84 21.81 -23.32
N TRP A 165 -26.44 22.55 -22.30
CA TRP A 165 -26.98 23.89 -22.05
C TRP A 165 -26.75 24.84 -23.22
N MET A 166 -25.55 24.85 -23.82
CA MET A 166 -25.25 25.71 -24.97
C MET A 166 -26.01 25.30 -26.22
N MET A 167 -26.20 23.99 -26.47
CA MET A 167 -27.00 23.50 -27.60
C MET A 167 -28.44 24.04 -27.54
N PHE A 168 -29.11 23.91 -26.38
CA PHE A 168 -30.47 24.46 -26.19
C PHE A 168 -30.55 25.98 -26.33
N ARG A 169 -29.47 26.68 -25.99
CA ARG A 169 -29.40 28.14 -26.13
C ARG A 169 -29.21 28.60 -27.59
N GLN A 170 -28.63 27.75 -28.44
CA GLN A 170 -28.44 28.07 -29.87
C GLN A 170 -29.69 27.78 -30.70
N ASP A 171 -30.18 26.55 -30.68
CA ASP A 171 -31.44 26.15 -31.35
C ASP A 171 -31.97 24.85 -30.71
N THR A 172 -33.20 24.91 -30.19
CA THR A 172 -33.85 23.79 -29.48
C THR A 172 -34.12 22.62 -30.41
N ARG A 173 -34.45 22.85 -31.69
CA ARG A 173 -34.77 21.80 -32.67
C ARG A 173 -33.53 20.97 -32.97
N LEU A 174 -32.42 21.65 -33.27
CA LEU A 174 -31.15 20.98 -33.55
C LEU A 174 -30.56 20.32 -32.29
N ALA A 175 -30.79 20.88 -31.09
CA ALA A 175 -30.41 20.28 -29.81
C ALA A 175 -31.15 18.93 -29.62
N LEU A 176 -32.46 18.91 -29.79
CA LEU A 176 -33.27 17.67 -29.68
C LEU A 176 -32.87 16.65 -30.74
N LEU A 177 -32.60 17.08 -31.97
CA LEU A 177 -32.10 16.22 -33.04
C LEU A 177 -30.77 15.54 -32.67
N THR A 178 -29.84 16.32 -32.17
CA THR A 178 -28.52 15.81 -31.73
C THR A 178 -28.66 14.83 -30.57
N MET A 179 -29.60 15.07 -29.66
CA MET A 179 -29.82 14.20 -28.49
C MET A 179 -30.65 12.96 -28.80
N ALA A 180 -31.37 12.91 -29.94
CA ALA A 180 -32.24 11.80 -30.29
C ALA A 180 -31.52 10.45 -30.42
N SER A 181 -30.22 10.47 -30.76
CA SER A 181 -29.36 9.27 -30.84
C SER A 181 -28.83 8.79 -29.48
N THR A 182 -28.99 9.58 -28.42
CA THR A 182 -28.43 9.29 -27.07
C THR A 182 -28.95 7.98 -26.45
N PRO A 183 -30.27 7.67 -26.50
CA PRO A 183 -30.78 6.40 -25.95
C PRO A 183 -30.11 5.18 -26.59
N VAL A 184 -29.93 5.21 -27.92
CA VAL A 184 -29.31 4.13 -28.69
C VAL A 184 -27.83 4.00 -28.28
N ALA A 185 -27.09 5.12 -28.19
CA ALA A 185 -25.70 5.12 -27.76
C ALA A 185 -25.53 4.60 -26.33
N LEU A 186 -26.43 4.95 -25.40
CA LEU A 186 -26.40 4.46 -24.02
C LEU A 186 -26.65 2.94 -23.95
N ILE A 187 -27.54 2.41 -24.78
CA ILE A 187 -27.77 0.95 -24.86
C ILE A 187 -26.48 0.23 -25.32
N PHE A 188 -25.83 0.70 -26.39
CA PHE A 188 -24.56 0.15 -26.83
C PHE A 188 -23.48 0.27 -25.74
N LEU A 189 -23.36 1.42 -25.11
CA LEU A 189 -22.43 1.67 -24.01
C LEU A 189 -22.61 0.64 -22.87
N ILE A 190 -23.84 0.45 -22.40
CA ILE A 190 -24.15 -0.49 -21.31
C ILE A 190 -23.82 -1.93 -21.71
N ILE A 191 -24.15 -2.34 -22.94
CA ILE A 191 -23.86 -3.69 -23.45
C ILE A 191 -22.34 -3.91 -23.48
N ILE A 192 -21.58 -2.97 -24.07
CA ILE A 192 -20.12 -3.07 -24.18
C ILE A 192 -19.47 -3.12 -22.80
N ILE A 193 -19.87 -2.24 -21.87
CA ILE A 193 -19.32 -2.22 -20.50
C ILE A 193 -19.60 -3.54 -19.78
N ARG A 194 -20.82 -4.10 -19.87
CA ARG A 194 -21.15 -5.39 -19.25
C ARG A 194 -20.31 -6.53 -19.81
N MET A 195 -20.13 -6.58 -21.13
CA MET A 195 -19.31 -7.60 -21.78
C MET A 195 -17.82 -7.43 -21.44
N ALA A 196 -17.31 -6.21 -21.51
CA ALA A 196 -15.94 -5.89 -21.13
C ALA A 196 -15.65 -6.34 -19.69
N ARG A 197 -16.52 -5.97 -18.73
CA ARG A 197 -16.40 -6.38 -17.33
C ARG A 197 -16.35 -7.88 -17.16
N LYS A 198 -17.31 -8.61 -17.77
CA LYS A 198 -17.38 -10.08 -17.70
C LYS A 198 -16.06 -10.74 -18.15
N TYR A 199 -15.50 -10.29 -19.26
CA TYR A 199 -14.28 -10.89 -19.80
C TYR A 199 -13.00 -10.39 -19.11
N THR A 200 -12.99 -9.17 -18.58
CA THR A 200 -11.89 -8.68 -17.75
C THR A 200 -11.83 -9.42 -16.42
N ASP A 201 -12.98 -9.67 -15.77
CA ASP A 201 -13.05 -10.48 -14.54
C ASP A 201 -12.55 -11.92 -14.80
N LYS A 202 -12.90 -12.50 -15.98
CA LYS A 202 -12.38 -13.81 -16.38
C LYS A 202 -10.87 -13.77 -16.62
N GLN A 203 -10.37 -12.75 -17.32
CA GLN A 203 -8.94 -12.54 -17.53
C GLN A 203 -8.18 -12.49 -16.20
N GLN A 204 -8.68 -11.72 -15.23
CA GLN A 204 -8.08 -11.60 -13.91
C GLN A 204 -7.97 -12.95 -13.19
N LYS A 205 -9.02 -13.79 -13.27
CA LYS A 205 -9.00 -15.14 -12.69
C LYS A 205 -7.95 -16.03 -13.35
N GLU A 206 -7.90 -16.06 -14.67
CA GLU A 206 -6.94 -16.91 -15.41
C GLU A 206 -5.48 -16.44 -15.15
N VAL A 207 -5.24 -15.12 -15.09
CA VAL A 207 -3.92 -14.57 -14.73
C VAL A 207 -3.54 -14.96 -13.30
N SER A 208 -4.47 -14.88 -12.35
CA SER A 208 -4.22 -15.29 -10.96
C SER A 208 -3.90 -16.78 -10.85
N ALA A 209 -4.63 -17.62 -11.62
CA ALA A 209 -4.36 -19.08 -11.67
C ALA A 209 -2.98 -19.38 -12.27
N LEU A 210 -2.59 -18.69 -13.35
CA LEU A 210 -1.28 -18.83 -13.96
C LEU A 210 -0.17 -18.39 -12.99
N ASN A 211 -0.33 -17.27 -12.31
CA ASN A 211 0.65 -16.78 -11.33
C ASN A 211 0.82 -17.76 -10.17
N ALA A 212 -0.27 -18.31 -9.62
CA ALA A 212 -0.21 -19.32 -8.57
C ALA A 212 0.50 -20.59 -9.04
N TYR A 213 0.22 -21.04 -10.26
CA TYR A 213 0.91 -22.16 -10.88
C TYR A 213 2.43 -21.89 -11.02
N MET A 214 2.80 -20.71 -11.53
CA MET A 214 4.20 -20.31 -11.68
C MET A 214 4.93 -20.25 -10.33
N ASP A 215 4.32 -19.65 -9.32
CA ASP A 215 4.88 -19.55 -7.97
C ASP A 215 5.16 -20.94 -7.38
N GLU A 216 4.18 -21.86 -7.48
CA GLU A 216 4.34 -23.26 -7.06
C GLU A 216 5.51 -23.95 -7.79
N LYS A 217 5.57 -23.81 -9.12
CA LYS A 217 6.58 -24.53 -9.93
C LYS A 217 7.98 -23.91 -9.76
N ILE A 218 8.09 -22.59 -9.61
CA ILE A 218 9.38 -21.94 -9.32
C ILE A 218 9.88 -22.37 -7.93
N SER A 219 9.03 -22.36 -6.92
CA SER A 219 9.38 -22.82 -5.58
C SER A 219 9.76 -24.30 -5.54
N GLY A 220 9.08 -25.13 -6.35
CA GLY A 220 9.32 -26.55 -6.48
C GLY A 220 10.37 -26.94 -7.54
N GLN A 221 11.13 -25.99 -8.13
CA GLN A 221 11.99 -26.23 -9.29
C GLN A 221 13.02 -27.35 -9.06
N LYS A 222 13.62 -27.42 -7.88
CA LYS A 222 14.58 -28.50 -7.55
C LYS A 222 13.94 -29.89 -7.63
N ALA A 223 12.72 -30.04 -7.12
CA ALA A 223 11.98 -31.30 -7.18
C ALA A 223 11.62 -31.70 -8.61
N ILE A 224 11.18 -30.72 -9.43
CA ILE A 224 10.85 -30.91 -10.85
C ILE A 224 12.07 -31.45 -11.62
N ILE A 225 13.25 -30.86 -11.39
CA ILE A 225 14.49 -31.27 -12.04
C ILE A 225 14.89 -32.68 -11.62
N VAL A 226 14.87 -32.97 -10.30
CA VAL A 226 15.28 -34.29 -9.77
C VAL A 226 14.36 -35.42 -10.25
N GLN A 227 13.05 -35.13 -10.38
CA GLN A 227 12.07 -36.10 -10.85
C GLN A 227 11.97 -36.22 -12.38
N GLY A 228 12.59 -35.30 -13.14
CA GLY A 228 12.62 -35.36 -14.60
C GLY A 228 11.28 -35.04 -15.28
N VAL A 229 10.35 -34.31 -14.58
CA VAL A 229 8.98 -34.01 -15.05
C VAL A 229 8.85 -32.64 -15.74
N GLN A 230 9.94 -32.06 -16.22
CA GLN A 230 9.96 -30.73 -16.82
C GLN A 230 9.00 -30.60 -18.02
N LYS A 231 8.88 -31.67 -18.84
CA LYS A 231 8.03 -31.66 -20.02
C LYS A 231 6.54 -31.50 -19.64
N GLU A 232 6.09 -32.27 -18.65
CA GLU A 232 4.72 -32.22 -18.15
C GLU A 232 4.38 -30.83 -17.58
N VAL A 233 5.33 -30.26 -16.81
CA VAL A 233 5.17 -28.88 -16.26
C VAL A 233 5.08 -27.84 -17.37
N ILE A 234 5.85 -27.98 -18.46
CA ILE A 234 5.78 -27.08 -19.62
C ILE A 234 4.43 -27.24 -20.35
N ASP A 235 3.96 -28.46 -20.55
CA ASP A 235 2.67 -28.70 -21.24
C ASP A 235 1.50 -28.13 -20.42
N ASP A 236 1.48 -28.28 -19.11
CA ASP A 236 0.50 -27.67 -18.21
C ASP A 236 0.57 -26.13 -18.23
N PHE A 237 1.80 -25.56 -18.23
CA PHE A 237 1.99 -24.12 -18.36
C PHE A 237 1.39 -23.57 -19.66
N ILE A 238 1.60 -24.30 -20.79
CA ILE A 238 1.04 -23.92 -22.10
C ILE A 238 -0.49 -23.88 -22.03
N ASP A 239 -1.13 -24.84 -21.37
CA ASP A 239 -2.60 -24.85 -21.21
C ASP A 239 -3.08 -23.65 -20.38
N HIS A 240 -2.46 -23.37 -19.24
CA HIS A 240 -2.77 -22.19 -18.43
C HIS A 240 -2.57 -20.88 -19.19
N ASN A 241 -1.44 -20.76 -19.91
CA ASN A 241 -1.14 -19.58 -20.72
C ASN A 241 -2.12 -19.38 -21.87
N GLU A 242 -2.59 -20.48 -22.52
CA GLU A 242 -3.61 -20.41 -23.57
C GLU A 242 -4.96 -19.91 -23.02
N LYS A 243 -5.37 -20.33 -21.83
CA LYS A 243 -6.56 -19.82 -21.15
C LYS A 243 -6.44 -18.31 -20.88
N VAL A 244 -5.26 -17.86 -20.41
CA VAL A 244 -4.97 -16.42 -20.22
C VAL A 244 -5.03 -15.69 -21.56
N ARG A 245 -4.40 -16.23 -22.63
CA ARG A 245 -4.43 -15.62 -23.96
C ARG A 245 -5.84 -15.41 -24.47
N GLN A 246 -6.69 -16.43 -24.39
CA GLN A 246 -8.09 -16.36 -24.84
C GLN A 246 -8.92 -15.37 -24.03
N ALA A 247 -8.76 -15.38 -22.70
CA ALA A 247 -9.45 -14.45 -21.82
C ALA A 247 -9.00 -13.00 -22.06
N THR A 248 -7.70 -12.79 -22.24
CA THR A 248 -7.10 -11.47 -22.55
C THR A 248 -7.58 -10.94 -23.89
N PHE A 249 -7.59 -11.80 -24.94
CA PHE A 249 -8.07 -11.40 -26.26
C PHE A 249 -9.54 -10.91 -26.18
N LYS A 250 -10.42 -11.69 -25.55
CA LYS A 250 -11.84 -11.31 -25.40
C LYS A 250 -12.02 -10.06 -24.53
N GLY A 251 -11.27 -9.96 -23.42
CA GLY A 251 -11.29 -8.79 -22.56
C GLY A 251 -10.87 -7.51 -23.30
N ARG A 252 -9.76 -7.58 -24.05
CA ARG A 252 -9.25 -6.47 -24.87
C ARG A 252 -10.17 -6.12 -26.02
N LEU A 253 -10.77 -7.13 -26.70
CA LEU A 253 -11.71 -6.91 -27.79
C LEU A 253 -12.90 -6.07 -27.30
N PHE A 254 -13.59 -6.50 -26.25
CA PHE A 254 -14.78 -5.78 -25.77
C PHE A 254 -14.43 -4.42 -25.14
N SER A 255 -13.34 -4.32 -24.41
CA SER A 255 -12.88 -3.02 -23.89
C SER A 255 -12.48 -2.07 -25.03
N GLY A 256 -11.84 -2.59 -26.07
CA GLY A 256 -11.41 -1.83 -27.22
C GLY A 256 -12.55 -1.37 -28.15
N LEU A 257 -13.70 -2.06 -28.13
CA LEU A 257 -14.88 -1.68 -28.95
C LEU A 257 -15.55 -0.39 -28.49
N LEU A 258 -15.34 0.03 -27.24
CA LEU A 258 -16.00 1.21 -26.69
C LEU A 258 -15.73 2.46 -27.53
N PHE A 259 -14.45 2.74 -27.81
CA PHE A 259 -14.06 3.95 -28.55
C PHE A 259 -14.56 3.96 -30.02
N PRO A 260 -14.36 2.89 -30.84
CA PRO A 260 -14.85 2.87 -32.22
C PRO A 260 -16.37 2.98 -32.35
N VAL A 261 -17.12 2.28 -31.47
CA VAL A 261 -18.58 2.30 -31.50
C VAL A 261 -19.11 3.69 -31.16
N MET A 262 -18.61 4.31 -30.10
CA MET A 262 -19.07 5.64 -29.68
C MET A 262 -18.62 6.72 -30.68
N ASN A 263 -17.44 6.59 -31.30
CA ASN A 263 -17.01 7.47 -32.38
C ASN A 263 -17.88 7.29 -33.64
N GLY A 264 -18.25 6.04 -33.96
CA GLY A 264 -19.20 5.76 -35.03
C GLY A 264 -20.56 6.42 -34.78
N MET A 265 -21.07 6.36 -33.54
CA MET A 265 -22.30 7.06 -33.15
C MET A 265 -22.17 8.59 -33.27
N SER A 266 -21.00 9.16 -32.96
CA SER A 266 -20.72 10.58 -33.15
C SER A 266 -20.75 10.97 -34.64
N LEU A 267 -20.16 10.16 -35.50
CA LEU A 267 -20.18 10.38 -36.97
C LEU A 267 -21.59 10.25 -37.54
N LEU A 268 -22.37 9.24 -37.13
CA LEU A 268 -23.77 9.10 -37.51
C LEU A 268 -24.58 10.31 -37.07
N ASN A 269 -24.39 10.76 -35.83
CA ASN A 269 -25.07 11.94 -35.32
C ASN A 269 -24.68 13.20 -36.12
N THR A 270 -23.41 13.35 -36.48
CA THR A 270 -22.92 14.41 -37.36
C THR A 270 -23.60 14.37 -38.75
N ALA A 271 -23.73 13.18 -39.36
CA ALA A 271 -24.42 13.01 -40.63
C ALA A 271 -25.92 13.39 -40.54
N ILE A 272 -26.60 12.99 -39.47
CA ILE A 272 -28.00 13.35 -39.20
C ILE A 272 -28.12 14.90 -39.05
N VAL A 273 -27.23 15.54 -38.30
CA VAL A 273 -27.25 17.01 -38.13
C VAL A 273 -27.00 17.72 -39.46
N ILE A 274 -26.06 17.22 -40.29
CA ILE A 274 -25.83 17.82 -41.62
C ILE A 274 -27.08 17.64 -42.50
N PHE A 275 -27.64 16.45 -42.58
CA PHE A 275 -28.73 16.19 -43.50
C PHE A 275 -30.04 16.84 -43.04
N VAL A 276 -30.52 16.47 -41.83
CA VAL A 276 -31.83 16.97 -41.32
C VAL A 276 -31.70 18.40 -40.83
N GLY A 277 -30.56 18.76 -40.20
CA GLY A 277 -30.32 20.12 -39.71
C GLY A 277 -30.22 21.14 -40.83
N SER A 278 -29.58 20.79 -41.97
CA SER A 278 -29.56 21.65 -43.15
C SER A 278 -30.94 21.87 -43.72
N ASP A 279 -31.75 20.82 -43.81
CA ASP A 279 -33.14 20.92 -44.30
C ASP A 279 -33.99 21.85 -43.41
N ILE A 280 -33.91 21.67 -42.08
CA ILE A 280 -34.60 22.54 -41.10
C ILE A 280 -34.20 24.00 -41.29
N VAL A 281 -32.89 24.27 -41.47
CA VAL A 281 -32.35 25.64 -41.58
C VAL A 281 -32.67 26.26 -42.92
N LEU A 282 -32.59 25.52 -44.03
CA LEU A 282 -32.87 26.02 -45.36
C LEU A 282 -34.36 26.35 -45.58
N ASN A 283 -35.23 25.63 -44.91
CA ASN A 283 -36.67 25.85 -44.97
C ASN A 283 -37.15 26.94 -43.99
N ASP A 284 -36.31 27.41 -43.08
CA ASP A 284 -36.63 28.45 -42.13
C ASP A 284 -36.40 29.87 -42.73
N LYS A 285 -37.47 30.47 -43.23
CA LYS A 285 -37.43 31.81 -43.85
C LYS A 285 -37.04 32.92 -42.88
N SER A 286 -37.00 32.67 -41.56
CA SER A 286 -36.62 33.65 -40.55
C SER A 286 -35.09 33.77 -40.38
N ILE A 287 -34.32 32.86 -40.93
CA ILE A 287 -32.86 32.78 -40.81
C ILE A 287 -32.21 33.04 -42.17
N SER A 288 -31.21 33.97 -42.22
CA SER A 288 -30.43 34.13 -43.46
C SER A 288 -29.59 32.87 -43.72
N MET A 289 -29.37 32.53 -45.00
CA MET A 289 -28.61 31.37 -45.39
C MET A 289 -27.20 31.34 -44.78
N ALA A 290 -26.53 32.46 -44.66
CA ALA A 290 -25.20 32.55 -44.06
C ALA A 290 -25.22 32.21 -42.55
N VAL A 291 -26.22 32.72 -41.80
CA VAL A 291 -26.41 32.42 -40.37
C VAL A 291 -26.78 30.96 -40.19
N GLY A 292 -27.64 30.42 -41.04
CA GLY A 292 -28.05 29.03 -41.02
C GLY A 292 -26.90 28.07 -41.21
N LEU A 293 -26.03 28.33 -42.20
CA LEU A 293 -24.80 27.55 -42.40
C LEU A 293 -23.88 27.60 -41.18
N GLY A 294 -23.70 28.76 -40.55
CA GLY A 294 -22.95 28.92 -39.33
C GLY A 294 -23.51 28.10 -38.16
N LEU A 295 -24.86 28.04 -38.07
CA LEU A 295 -25.56 27.25 -37.06
C LEU A 295 -25.35 25.74 -37.27
N VAL A 296 -25.49 25.26 -38.51
CA VAL A 296 -25.23 23.84 -38.86
C VAL A 296 -23.79 23.45 -38.50
N VAL A 297 -22.80 24.27 -38.84
CA VAL A 297 -21.38 24.02 -38.50
C VAL A 297 -21.17 23.98 -36.99
N THR A 298 -21.84 24.87 -36.23
CA THR A 298 -21.81 24.84 -34.78
C THR A 298 -22.31 23.52 -34.23
N PHE A 299 -23.46 23.02 -34.75
CA PHE A 299 -24.02 21.76 -34.30
C PHE A 299 -23.25 20.52 -34.80
N VAL A 300 -22.57 20.59 -35.94
CA VAL A 300 -21.59 19.57 -36.36
C VAL A 300 -20.49 19.42 -35.31
N GLN A 301 -19.91 20.55 -34.86
CA GLN A 301 -18.88 20.55 -33.82
C GLN A 301 -19.43 20.02 -32.47
N PHE A 302 -20.65 20.41 -32.09
CA PHE A 302 -21.31 19.87 -30.91
C PHE A 302 -21.53 18.36 -31.02
N SER A 303 -21.99 17.84 -32.17
CA SER A 303 -22.18 16.41 -32.40
C SER A 303 -20.90 15.60 -32.25
N GLN A 304 -19.77 16.14 -32.71
CA GLN A 304 -18.47 15.49 -32.59
C GLN A 304 -17.97 15.45 -31.13
N GLN A 305 -18.28 16.46 -30.34
CA GLN A 305 -17.88 16.55 -28.93
C GLN A 305 -18.87 15.88 -27.96
N TYR A 306 -20.09 15.54 -28.40
CA TYR A 306 -21.20 15.15 -27.55
C TYR A 306 -20.96 13.86 -26.76
N TYR A 307 -20.42 12.81 -27.39
CA TYR A 307 -20.22 11.50 -26.78
C TYR A 307 -18.89 11.37 -26.03
N GLN A 308 -17.92 12.23 -26.30
CA GLN A 308 -16.58 12.15 -25.72
C GLN A 308 -16.57 12.25 -24.19
N PRO A 309 -17.29 13.19 -23.55
CA PRO A 309 -17.35 13.26 -22.08
C PRO A 309 -17.95 12.02 -21.45
N ILE A 310 -18.98 11.41 -22.08
CA ILE A 310 -19.63 10.19 -21.60
C ILE A 310 -18.65 9.01 -21.61
N MET A 311 -17.90 8.84 -22.70
CA MET A 311 -16.88 7.79 -22.81
C MET A 311 -15.77 7.97 -21.77
N GLN A 312 -15.33 9.20 -21.57
CA GLN A 312 -14.23 9.49 -20.66
C GLN A 312 -14.61 9.22 -19.20
N VAL A 313 -15.84 9.59 -18.79
CA VAL A 313 -16.37 9.25 -17.45
C VAL A 313 -16.44 7.73 -17.28
N ALA A 314 -16.93 7.01 -18.29
CA ALA A 314 -17.04 5.56 -18.26
C ALA A 314 -15.66 4.87 -18.15
N ALA A 315 -14.66 5.36 -18.88
CA ALA A 315 -13.28 4.85 -18.84
C ALA A 315 -12.60 5.11 -17.48
N SER A 316 -12.79 6.31 -16.91
CA SER A 316 -12.17 6.70 -15.64
C SER A 316 -12.80 6.01 -14.41
N TRP A 317 -13.98 5.41 -14.54
CA TRP A 317 -14.68 4.80 -13.40
C TRP A 317 -13.92 3.66 -12.75
N GLY A 318 -13.27 2.80 -13.56
CA GLY A 318 -12.46 1.68 -13.06
C GLY A 318 -11.28 2.13 -12.19
N GLU A 319 -10.60 3.20 -12.61
CA GLU A 319 -9.48 3.78 -11.88
C GLU A 319 -9.92 4.41 -10.55
N LEU A 320 -11.06 5.12 -10.55
CA LEU A 320 -11.63 5.64 -9.31
C LEU A 320 -11.99 4.53 -8.32
N GLN A 321 -12.47 3.38 -8.81
CA GLN A 321 -12.77 2.23 -7.96
C GLN A 321 -11.51 1.69 -7.27
N LEU A 322 -10.35 1.64 -7.97
CA LEU A 322 -9.08 1.24 -7.38
C LEU A 322 -8.66 2.20 -6.25
N ALA A 323 -8.81 3.52 -6.45
CA ALA A 323 -8.54 4.50 -5.39
C ALA A 323 -9.43 4.32 -4.15
N PHE A 324 -10.72 4.04 -4.36
CA PHE A 324 -11.65 3.79 -3.24
C PHE A 324 -11.30 2.51 -2.49
N THR A 325 -10.89 1.46 -3.20
CA THR A 325 -10.45 0.20 -2.60
C THR A 325 -9.16 0.39 -1.79
N GLY A 326 -8.14 1.03 -2.38
CA GLY A 326 -6.90 1.36 -1.68
C GLY A 326 -7.11 2.24 -0.44
N ALA A 327 -7.99 3.26 -0.57
CA ALA A 327 -8.34 4.11 0.57
C ALA A 327 -9.06 3.32 1.68
N GLY A 328 -9.89 2.32 1.33
CA GLY A 328 -10.52 1.41 2.29
C GLY A 328 -9.49 0.61 3.08
N ARG A 329 -8.52 -0.01 2.40
CA ARG A 329 -7.44 -0.79 3.04
C ARG A 329 -6.54 0.07 3.95
N ILE A 330 -6.23 1.30 3.51
CA ILE A 330 -5.48 2.25 4.34
C ILE A 330 -6.30 2.68 5.56
N GLN A 331 -7.61 2.91 5.39
CA GLN A 331 -8.50 3.26 6.50
C GLN A 331 -8.59 2.11 7.53
N GLU A 332 -8.66 0.85 7.09
CA GLU A 332 -8.63 -0.31 7.99
C GLU A 332 -7.38 -0.29 8.88
N MET A 333 -6.20 0.02 8.30
CA MET A 333 -4.97 0.13 9.09
C MET A 333 -5.00 1.31 10.08
N PHE A 334 -5.63 2.43 9.74
CA PHE A 334 -5.82 3.53 10.70
C PHE A 334 -6.81 3.18 11.82
N ASP A 335 -7.81 2.33 11.53
CA ASP A 335 -8.82 1.87 12.48
C ASP A 335 -8.28 0.76 13.41
N GLU A 336 -7.11 0.14 13.11
CA GLU A 336 -6.47 -0.87 13.93
C GLU A 336 -6.10 -0.33 15.33
N LYS A 337 -6.15 -1.23 16.31
CA LYS A 337 -5.83 -0.88 17.70
C LYS A 337 -4.34 -0.59 17.85
N GLU A 338 -4.05 0.54 18.46
CA GLU A 338 -2.71 0.89 18.88
C GLU A 338 -2.36 0.17 20.19
N GLU A 339 -1.06 0.05 20.44
CA GLU A 339 -0.55 -0.51 21.68
C GLU A 339 -1.00 0.33 22.87
N VAL A 340 -1.52 -0.33 23.90
CA VAL A 340 -2.03 0.36 25.10
C VAL A 340 -0.87 0.86 25.93
N ARG A 341 -0.78 2.17 26.07
CA ARG A 341 0.22 2.84 26.90
C ARG A 341 -0.49 3.57 28.04
N PRO A 342 -0.11 3.35 29.31
CA PRO A 342 -0.71 4.08 30.42
C PRO A 342 -0.37 5.57 30.31
N GLU A 343 -1.35 6.46 30.55
CA GLU A 343 -1.14 7.93 30.48
C GLU A 343 -0.10 8.43 31.50
N LYS A 344 0.08 7.72 32.63
CA LYS A 344 1.06 8.02 33.69
C LYS A 344 1.69 6.71 34.17
N GLY A 345 2.41 6.05 33.24
CA GLY A 345 3.13 4.82 33.58
C GLY A 345 4.28 5.08 34.54
N MET A 346 4.51 4.17 35.46
CA MET A 346 5.68 4.20 36.35
C MET A 346 6.94 3.96 35.53
N LEU A 347 8.01 4.72 35.79
CA LEU A 347 9.30 4.45 35.14
C LEU A 347 9.94 3.22 35.77
N PHE A 348 10.30 2.25 34.94
CA PHE A 348 11.11 1.10 35.34
C PHE A 348 12.58 1.43 35.14
N THR A 349 13.36 1.44 36.21
CA THR A 349 14.78 1.82 36.19
C THR A 349 15.71 0.69 36.58
N GLU A 350 15.32 -0.14 37.56
CA GLU A 350 16.13 -1.22 38.09
C GLU A 350 15.25 -2.32 38.65
N LEU A 351 15.64 -3.59 38.41
CA LEU A 351 15.03 -4.75 39.03
C LEU A 351 15.67 -5.00 40.42
N LYS A 352 14.83 -5.09 41.45
CA LYS A 352 15.30 -5.27 42.86
C LYS A 352 15.06 -6.66 43.37
N GLU A 353 13.85 -7.19 43.18
CA GLU A 353 13.42 -8.50 43.73
C GLU A 353 13.40 -9.57 42.63
N GLY A 354 12.76 -9.29 41.52
CA GLY A 354 12.64 -10.26 40.42
C GLY A 354 11.39 -10.09 39.57
N VAL A 355 11.15 -11.09 38.74
CA VAL A 355 10.01 -11.17 37.82
C VAL A 355 9.11 -12.34 38.28
N ALA A 356 7.81 -12.09 38.32
CA ALA A 356 6.84 -13.15 38.62
C ALA A 356 5.70 -13.18 37.62
N ILE A 357 5.34 -14.38 37.19
CA ILE A 357 4.17 -14.71 36.37
C ILE A 357 3.16 -15.36 37.33
N ASN A 358 2.00 -14.75 37.52
CA ASN A 358 1.03 -15.16 38.55
C ASN A 358 -0.27 -15.60 37.89
N HIS A 359 -0.56 -16.90 37.92
CA HIS A 359 -1.79 -17.53 37.45
C HIS A 359 -2.22 -17.04 36.05
N VAL A 360 -1.30 -17.03 35.09
CA VAL A 360 -1.52 -16.46 33.76
C VAL A 360 -2.26 -17.43 32.85
N ASP A 361 -3.40 -16.96 32.34
CA ASP A 361 -4.07 -17.53 31.15
C ASP A 361 -3.83 -16.65 29.95
N PHE A 362 -3.57 -17.25 28.80
CA PHE A 362 -3.39 -16.53 27.55
C PHE A 362 -3.76 -17.34 26.31
N GLY A 363 -4.26 -16.66 25.27
CA GLY A 363 -4.49 -17.21 23.93
C GLY A 363 -4.46 -16.12 22.87
N TYR A 364 -3.85 -16.41 21.72
CA TYR A 364 -3.78 -15.48 20.57
C TYR A 364 -5.13 -15.23 19.91
N LEU A 365 -6.04 -16.22 20.00
CA LEU A 365 -7.40 -16.12 19.44
C LEU A 365 -8.43 -16.32 20.58
N PRO A 366 -9.57 -15.62 20.52
CA PRO A 366 -10.65 -15.81 21.48
C PRO A 366 -11.08 -17.28 21.56
N GLY A 367 -11.10 -17.84 22.76
CA GLY A 367 -11.53 -19.22 23.02
C GLY A 367 -10.46 -20.30 22.83
N GLN A 368 -9.27 -19.97 22.36
CA GLN A 368 -8.14 -20.91 22.23
C GLN A 368 -7.05 -20.55 23.25
N LYS A 369 -7.02 -21.27 24.37
CA LYS A 369 -5.97 -21.07 25.37
C LYS A 369 -4.68 -21.74 24.92
N VAL A 370 -3.58 -20.99 24.99
CA VAL A 370 -2.21 -21.44 24.77
C VAL A 370 -1.48 -21.66 26.08
N LEU A 371 -1.76 -20.80 27.08
CA LEU A 371 -1.27 -20.94 28.44
C LEU A 371 -2.47 -21.04 29.40
N SER A 372 -2.36 -21.87 30.40
CA SER A 372 -3.42 -22.11 31.39
C SER A 372 -2.81 -22.19 32.79
N ASP A 373 -3.16 -21.22 33.62
CA ASP A 373 -2.76 -21.17 35.07
C ASP A 373 -1.24 -21.27 35.28
N VAL A 374 -0.46 -20.53 34.44
CA VAL A 374 1.00 -20.55 34.52
C VAL A 374 1.48 -19.65 35.65
N THR A 375 2.28 -20.24 36.56
CA THR A 375 2.91 -19.52 37.68
C THR A 375 4.42 -19.81 37.65
N ILE A 376 5.25 -18.76 37.59
CA ILE A 376 6.72 -18.84 37.53
C ILE A 376 7.28 -17.68 38.33
N SER A 377 8.31 -17.95 39.17
CA SER A 377 9.05 -16.94 39.92
C SER A 377 10.51 -16.92 39.47
N ALA A 378 11.02 -15.74 39.11
CA ALA A 378 12.41 -15.54 38.69
C ALA A 378 13.06 -14.46 39.58
N PRO A 379 13.71 -14.85 40.68
CA PRO A 379 14.43 -13.90 41.55
C PRO A 379 15.54 -13.15 40.79
N LYS A 380 15.90 -11.94 41.24
CA LYS A 380 16.95 -11.13 40.67
C LYS A 380 18.24 -11.93 40.49
N GLY A 381 18.87 -11.85 39.29
CA GLY A 381 20.13 -12.47 38.96
C GLY A 381 20.06 -13.99 38.74
N LYS A 382 18.86 -14.59 38.70
CA LYS A 382 18.66 -16.01 38.44
C LYS A 382 18.35 -16.32 36.99
N MET A 383 18.83 -17.45 36.50
CA MET A 383 18.56 -17.96 35.17
C MET A 383 17.46 -19.04 35.22
N ILE A 384 16.35 -18.78 34.57
CA ILE A 384 15.22 -19.69 34.44
C ILE A 384 15.24 -20.33 33.06
N ALA A 385 15.42 -21.63 32.96
CA ALA A 385 15.31 -22.38 31.70
C ALA A 385 13.87 -22.86 31.51
N VAL A 386 13.29 -22.57 30.35
CA VAL A 386 11.96 -23.04 29.95
C VAL A 386 12.11 -24.15 28.94
N VAL A 387 11.70 -25.37 29.29
CA VAL A 387 11.81 -26.56 28.44
C VAL A 387 10.43 -27.19 28.17
N GLY A 388 10.30 -27.93 27.10
CA GLY A 388 9.06 -28.61 26.72
C GLY A 388 8.97 -28.85 25.21
N PRO A 389 8.00 -29.65 24.75
CA PRO A 389 7.82 -29.95 23.34
C PRO A 389 7.43 -28.70 22.52
N THR A 390 7.57 -28.81 21.20
CA THR A 390 7.10 -27.75 20.28
C THR A 390 5.59 -27.52 20.50
N GLY A 391 5.18 -26.25 20.55
CA GLY A 391 3.78 -25.88 20.79
C GLY A 391 3.36 -25.86 22.28
N SER A 392 4.26 -26.13 23.24
CA SER A 392 3.92 -26.09 24.67
C SER A 392 3.70 -24.70 25.27
N GLY A 393 4.03 -23.62 24.53
CA GLY A 393 3.83 -22.22 24.97
C GLY A 393 5.10 -21.49 25.42
N LYS A 394 6.32 -22.04 25.19
CA LYS A 394 7.59 -21.42 25.59
C LYS A 394 7.77 -20.01 25.02
N THR A 395 7.68 -19.86 23.72
CA THR A 395 7.80 -18.55 23.04
C THR A 395 6.68 -17.60 23.46
N THR A 396 5.50 -18.13 23.80
CA THR A 396 4.38 -17.31 24.30
C THR A 396 4.71 -16.65 25.64
N ILE A 397 5.37 -17.36 26.56
CA ILE A 397 5.84 -16.79 27.84
C ILE A 397 6.79 -15.60 27.56
N MET A 398 7.75 -15.78 26.63
CA MET A 398 8.69 -14.71 26.29
C MET A 398 8.02 -13.47 25.70
N ASN A 399 7.02 -13.67 24.83
CA ASN A 399 6.23 -12.59 24.26
C ASN A 399 5.42 -11.83 25.34
N LEU A 400 4.95 -12.52 26.36
CA LEU A 400 4.22 -11.91 27.46
C LEU A 400 5.12 -11.11 28.41
N ILE A 401 6.33 -11.59 28.71
CA ILE A 401 7.31 -10.88 29.56
C ILE A 401 7.73 -9.56 28.88
N ASN A 402 7.91 -9.54 27.56
CA ASN A 402 8.18 -8.34 26.76
C ASN A 402 6.97 -7.42 26.59
N ARG A 403 5.81 -7.86 27.10
CA ARG A 403 4.54 -7.18 26.87
C ARG A 403 4.26 -6.90 25.38
N PHE A 404 4.58 -7.87 24.49
CA PHE A 404 4.12 -7.86 23.09
C PHE A 404 2.62 -8.18 23.01
N TYR A 405 2.14 -8.88 24.04
CA TYR A 405 0.73 -9.19 24.28
C TYR A 405 0.41 -8.99 25.76
N ASP A 406 -0.80 -8.53 26.06
CA ASP A 406 -1.32 -8.50 27.42
C ASP A 406 -1.96 -9.86 27.77
N VAL A 407 -1.84 -10.29 29.01
CA VAL A 407 -2.44 -11.54 29.51
C VAL A 407 -3.96 -11.50 29.47
N THR A 408 -4.61 -12.66 29.28
CA THR A 408 -6.07 -12.76 29.30
C THR A 408 -6.60 -12.73 30.76
N SER A 409 -5.93 -13.43 31.67
CA SER A 409 -6.16 -13.36 33.13
C SER A 409 -4.84 -13.55 33.85
N GLY A 410 -4.79 -13.21 35.13
CA GLY A 410 -3.58 -13.19 35.91
C GLY A 410 -2.76 -11.92 35.72
N SER A 411 -1.49 -11.95 36.14
CA SER A 411 -0.57 -10.81 36.03
C SER A 411 0.86 -11.26 35.84
N ILE A 412 1.65 -10.40 35.18
CA ILE A 412 3.11 -10.48 35.15
C ILE A 412 3.63 -9.26 35.90
N THR A 413 4.47 -9.49 36.89
CA THR A 413 4.95 -8.42 37.77
C THR A 413 6.47 -8.34 37.76
N PHE A 414 7.01 -7.11 37.76
CA PHE A 414 8.38 -6.80 38.04
C PHE A 414 8.41 -6.09 39.39
N ASP A 415 9.16 -6.67 40.35
CA ASP A 415 9.20 -6.19 41.75
C ASP A 415 7.81 -6.02 42.39
N GLY A 416 6.89 -6.94 42.07
CA GLY A 416 5.51 -6.91 42.58
C GLY A 416 4.55 -5.95 41.87
N VAL A 417 5.02 -5.12 40.97
CA VAL A 417 4.21 -4.18 40.15
C VAL A 417 3.88 -4.81 38.80
N ASP A 418 2.62 -4.74 38.39
CA ASP A 418 2.16 -5.28 37.09
C ASP A 418 2.84 -4.55 35.93
N ILE A 419 3.31 -5.29 34.92
CA ILE A 419 3.98 -4.71 33.76
C ILE A 419 3.09 -3.76 32.96
N ARG A 420 1.76 -3.85 33.13
CA ARG A 420 0.77 -2.96 32.50
C ARG A 420 0.77 -1.54 33.08
N ASP A 421 1.26 -1.38 34.31
CA ASP A 421 1.33 -0.11 35.01
C ASP A 421 2.63 0.66 34.78
N TYR A 422 3.64 0.02 34.17
CA TYR A 422 4.87 0.67 33.78
C TYR A 422 4.75 1.44 32.47
N ASP A 423 5.56 2.53 32.35
CA ASP A 423 5.84 3.14 31.07
C ASP A 423 6.49 2.12 30.13
N LEU A 424 5.88 1.90 28.97
CA LEU A 424 6.27 0.81 28.07
C LEU A 424 7.67 0.95 27.50
N ASP A 425 8.10 2.18 27.22
CA ASP A 425 9.41 2.45 26.65
C ASP A 425 10.50 2.22 27.71
N SER A 426 10.25 2.62 28.96
CA SER A 426 11.18 2.35 30.08
C SER A 426 11.25 0.86 30.42
N LEU A 427 10.13 0.14 30.36
CA LEU A 427 10.10 -1.31 30.55
C LEU A 427 10.94 -2.04 29.49
N ARG A 428 10.67 -1.79 28.23
CA ARG A 428 11.36 -2.47 27.11
C ARG A 428 12.83 -2.09 26.99
N LYS A 429 13.23 -0.90 27.40
CA LYS A 429 14.65 -0.52 27.47
C LYS A 429 15.44 -1.40 28.44
N ASN A 430 14.78 -1.90 29.49
CA ASN A 430 15.38 -2.74 30.52
C ASN A 430 15.14 -4.25 30.31
N VAL A 431 14.43 -4.65 29.25
CA VAL A 431 14.22 -6.05 28.85
C VAL A 431 14.93 -6.30 27.52
N GLY A 432 16.05 -7.01 27.55
CA GLY A 432 16.79 -7.40 26.35
C GLY A 432 16.24 -8.70 25.78
N ILE A 433 16.16 -8.78 24.47
CA ILE A 433 15.76 -10.00 23.77
C ILE A 433 16.79 -10.40 22.72
N VAL A 434 17.17 -11.66 22.69
CA VAL A 434 17.92 -12.29 21.60
C VAL A 434 17.03 -13.31 20.92
N LEU A 435 16.59 -12.99 19.72
CA LEU A 435 15.69 -13.83 18.93
C LEU A 435 16.46 -14.94 18.20
N GLN A 436 15.76 -16.01 17.86
CA GLN A 436 16.26 -17.12 17.06
C GLN A 436 16.79 -16.65 15.70
N GLU A 437 16.00 -15.84 14.98
CA GLU A 437 16.41 -15.22 13.72
C GLU A 437 16.88 -13.79 13.98
N SER A 438 18.18 -13.57 13.76
CA SER A 438 18.81 -12.27 13.98
C SER A 438 18.76 -11.43 12.71
N VAL A 439 18.06 -10.29 12.76
CA VAL A 439 17.94 -9.34 11.67
C VAL A 439 19.01 -8.26 11.79
N LEU A 440 19.74 -8.00 10.70
CA LEU A 440 20.61 -6.86 10.55
C LEU A 440 19.94 -5.81 9.65
N PHE A 441 20.09 -4.55 10.02
CA PHE A 441 19.53 -3.41 9.28
C PHE A 441 20.55 -2.85 8.31
N SER A 442 20.07 -2.26 7.21
CA SER A 442 20.95 -1.55 6.27
C SER A 442 21.69 -0.42 6.96
N GLY A 443 23.03 -0.41 6.86
CA GLY A 443 23.92 0.51 7.56
C GLY A 443 25.28 -0.11 7.79
N SER A 444 26.15 0.53 8.60
CA SER A 444 27.42 -0.07 9.00
C SER A 444 27.23 -1.14 10.09
N ILE A 445 28.27 -1.96 10.32
CA ILE A 445 28.29 -2.88 11.47
C ILE A 445 28.19 -2.08 12.77
N THR A 446 28.88 -0.95 12.86
CA THR A 446 28.78 -0.01 13.98
C THR A 446 27.32 0.40 14.23
N ASP A 447 26.59 0.81 13.17
CA ASP A 447 25.18 1.21 13.28
C ASP A 447 24.31 0.06 13.79
N ASN A 448 24.56 -1.15 13.31
CA ASN A 448 23.85 -2.34 13.73
C ASN A 448 24.08 -2.71 15.19
N ILE A 449 25.29 -2.55 15.71
CA ILE A 449 25.59 -2.84 17.11
C ILE A 449 25.05 -1.73 18.01
N ARG A 450 25.19 -0.44 17.64
CA ARG A 450 24.63 0.70 18.37
C ARG A 450 23.10 0.73 18.38
N PHE A 451 22.50 0.21 17.35
CA PHE A 451 21.05 0.13 17.14
C PHE A 451 20.33 1.47 17.41
N GLY A 452 20.83 2.53 16.77
CA GLY A 452 20.20 3.87 16.78
C GLY A 452 20.62 4.79 17.93
N ASP A 453 21.40 4.31 18.90
CA ASP A 453 21.93 5.16 19.96
C ASP A 453 23.30 5.75 19.57
N ALA A 454 23.27 6.94 18.98
CA ALA A 454 24.48 7.66 18.57
C ALA A 454 25.36 8.10 19.76
N SER A 455 24.88 8.04 20.98
CA SER A 455 25.68 8.40 22.19
C SER A 455 26.68 7.32 22.57
N ILE A 456 26.51 6.07 22.08
CA ILE A 456 27.41 4.96 22.33
C ILE A 456 28.74 5.19 21.58
N SER A 457 29.86 5.21 22.30
CA SER A 457 31.16 5.40 21.69
C SER A 457 31.61 4.19 20.87
N GLN A 458 32.54 4.39 19.93
CA GLN A 458 33.13 3.31 19.15
C GLN A 458 33.84 2.28 20.03
N GLU A 459 34.48 2.75 21.09
CA GLU A 459 35.18 1.90 22.08
C GLU A 459 34.18 0.92 22.74
N MET A 460 32.99 1.36 23.14
CA MET A 460 31.97 0.48 23.72
C MET A 460 31.49 -0.55 22.72
N VAL A 461 31.33 -0.19 21.43
CA VAL A 461 30.97 -1.12 20.35
C VAL A 461 32.04 -2.21 20.22
N GLU A 462 33.34 -1.83 20.25
CA GLU A 462 34.44 -2.79 20.17
C GLU A 462 34.50 -3.71 21.40
N ILE A 463 34.25 -3.19 22.58
CA ILE A 463 34.20 -3.97 23.83
C ILE A 463 33.09 -5.02 23.72
N ALA A 464 31.90 -4.63 23.28
CA ALA A 464 30.76 -5.56 23.08
C ALA A 464 31.10 -6.63 22.01
N ALA A 465 31.68 -6.22 20.89
CA ALA A 465 32.09 -7.13 19.83
C ALA A 465 33.17 -8.14 20.28
N ARG A 466 34.12 -7.73 21.13
CA ARG A 466 35.12 -8.62 21.75
C ARG A 466 34.47 -9.61 22.72
N ALA A 467 33.55 -9.12 23.56
CA ALA A 467 32.83 -9.97 24.51
C ALA A 467 32.00 -11.05 23.80
N THR A 468 31.51 -10.77 22.62
CA THR A 468 30.74 -11.72 21.80
C THR A 468 31.58 -12.46 20.76
N HIS A 469 32.90 -12.35 20.79
CA HIS A 469 33.84 -13.05 19.89
C HIS A 469 33.63 -12.78 18.38
N ILE A 470 33.00 -11.64 18.00
CA ILE A 470 32.82 -11.26 16.59
C ILE A 470 33.87 -10.24 16.11
N HIS A 471 34.59 -9.59 17.02
CA HIS A 471 35.58 -8.53 16.74
C HIS A 471 36.61 -8.93 15.68
N ASP A 472 37.24 -10.10 15.83
CA ASP A 472 38.30 -10.55 14.92
C ASP A 472 37.81 -10.77 13.51
N PHE A 473 36.56 -11.26 13.37
CA PHE A 473 35.92 -11.37 12.07
C PHE A 473 35.65 -9.99 11.46
N ILE A 474 35.11 -9.04 12.24
CA ILE A 474 34.85 -7.67 11.76
C ILE A 474 36.15 -7.02 11.29
N MET A 475 37.24 -7.17 12.03
CA MET A 475 38.55 -6.63 11.67
C MET A 475 39.21 -7.29 10.45
N SER A 476 38.73 -8.48 10.06
CA SER A 476 39.18 -9.14 8.83
C SER A 476 38.50 -8.62 7.57
N LEU A 477 37.42 -7.83 7.71
CA LEU A 477 36.72 -7.20 6.59
C LEU A 477 37.47 -5.96 6.10
N PRO A 478 37.39 -5.60 4.80
CA PRO A 478 38.13 -4.48 4.24
C PRO A 478 37.90 -3.14 4.96
N ASP A 479 36.65 -2.86 5.32
CA ASP A 479 36.23 -1.62 5.97
C ASP A 479 35.97 -1.81 7.47
N ALA A 480 36.36 -2.96 8.04
CA ALA A 480 36.17 -3.30 9.45
C ALA A 480 34.74 -2.97 9.95
N TYR A 481 34.61 -2.15 11.00
CA TYR A 481 33.32 -1.75 11.58
C TYR A 481 32.47 -0.86 10.69
N GLU A 482 33.05 -0.19 9.69
CA GLU A 482 32.34 0.63 8.71
C GLU A 482 31.82 -0.18 7.51
N THR A 483 32.13 -1.49 7.46
CA THR A 483 31.57 -2.39 6.45
C THR A 483 30.05 -2.29 6.45
N LYS A 484 29.50 -2.00 5.26
CA LYS A 484 28.04 -1.86 5.10
C LYS A 484 27.38 -3.20 5.00
N VAL A 485 26.27 -3.33 5.73
CA VAL A 485 25.36 -4.45 5.69
C VAL A 485 24.23 -4.12 4.75
N SER A 486 23.94 -4.97 3.78
CA SER A 486 22.75 -4.89 2.92
C SER A 486 22.09 -6.28 2.83
N ASP A 487 20.77 -6.30 2.56
CA ASP A 487 20.03 -7.55 2.40
C ASP A 487 20.51 -8.38 1.20
N ASP A 488 21.08 -7.75 0.17
CA ASP A 488 21.54 -8.38 -1.06
C ASP A 488 22.91 -9.07 -0.93
N GLU A 489 23.69 -8.74 0.12
CA GLU A 489 25.01 -9.28 0.34
C GLU A 489 25.05 -10.22 1.56
N ASN A 490 25.10 -11.54 1.32
CA ASN A 490 25.28 -12.54 2.37
C ASN A 490 26.73 -12.58 2.91
N ILE A 491 27.22 -11.45 3.40
CA ILE A 491 28.57 -11.35 4.00
C ILE A 491 28.64 -12.14 5.30
N PHE A 492 27.53 -12.23 6.05
CA PHE A 492 27.47 -12.85 7.36
C PHE A 492 26.77 -14.19 7.34
N SER A 493 27.36 -15.19 7.98
CA SER A 493 26.65 -16.42 8.32
C SER A 493 25.56 -16.17 9.38
N THR A 494 24.60 -17.08 9.48
CA THR A 494 23.53 -17.01 10.52
C THR A 494 24.12 -16.86 11.92
N GLY A 495 25.18 -17.59 12.26
CA GLY A 495 25.84 -17.48 13.55
C GLY A 495 26.53 -16.13 13.77
N GLN A 496 27.14 -15.55 12.73
CA GLN A 496 27.75 -14.22 12.82
C GLN A 496 26.68 -13.12 13.02
N LYS A 497 25.54 -13.20 12.33
CA LYS A 497 24.39 -12.31 12.57
C LYS A 497 23.92 -12.41 14.02
N GLN A 498 23.88 -13.62 14.58
CA GLN A 498 23.49 -13.85 15.96
C GLN A 498 24.49 -13.22 16.95
N LEU A 499 25.81 -13.36 16.72
CA LEU A 499 26.83 -12.72 17.55
C LEU A 499 26.72 -11.18 17.54
N ILE A 500 26.41 -10.56 16.39
CA ILE A 500 26.13 -9.12 16.29
C ILE A 500 24.87 -8.75 17.09
N SER A 501 23.82 -9.54 17.02
CA SER A 501 22.58 -9.32 17.80
C SER A 501 22.82 -9.42 19.30
N ILE A 502 23.65 -10.38 19.75
CA ILE A 502 24.06 -10.50 21.16
C ILE A 502 24.87 -9.27 21.57
N ALA A 503 25.81 -8.79 20.72
CA ALA A 503 26.60 -7.57 21.00
C ALA A 503 25.69 -6.33 21.15
N ARG A 504 24.67 -6.19 20.29
CA ARG A 504 23.62 -5.17 20.40
C ARG A 504 22.91 -5.22 21.76
N THR A 505 22.47 -6.41 22.17
CA THR A 505 21.77 -6.59 23.43
C THR A 505 22.68 -6.37 24.65
N LEU A 506 23.97 -6.74 24.56
CA LEU A 506 24.95 -6.49 25.60
C LEU A 506 25.16 -5.00 25.86
N LEU A 507 25.18 -4.17 24.80
CA LEU A 507 25.35 -2.73 24.89
C LEU A 507 24.20 -2.00 25.58
N THR A 508 22.98 -2.51 25.50
CA THR A 508 21.82 -1.91 26.16
C THR A 508 21.79 -2.18 27.66
N ASP A 509 22.63 -3.09 28.16
CA ASP A 509 22.76 -3.51 29.57
C ASP A 509 21.40 -3.75 30.28
N PRO A 510 20.54 -4.63 29.74
CA PRO A 510 19.21 -4.83 30.26
C PRO A 510 19.20 -5.55 31.61
N GLN A 511 18.21 -5.26 32.46
CA GLN A 511 18.04 -5.90 33.76
C GLN A 511 17.43 -7.31 33.66
N VAL A 512 16.57 -7.51 32.67
CA VAL A 512 15.93 -8.79 32.37
C VAL A 512 16.32 -9.21 30.94
N LEU A 513 16.68 -10.48 30.78
CA LEU A 513 17.09 -11.05 29.50
C LEU A 513 16.13 -12.16 29.07
N ILE A 514 15.79 -12.15 27.81
CA ILE A 514 15.01 -13.20 27.15
C ILE A 514 15.85 -13.76 26.00
N LEU A 515 16.11 -15.06 26.04
CA LEU A 515 16.97 -15.72 25.08
C LEU A 515 16.21 -16.89 24.42
N ASP A 516 16.11 -16.84 23.08
CA ASP A 516 15.58 -17.96 22.28
C ASP A 516 16.77 -18.67 21.59
N GLU A 517 17.13 -19.86 22.10
CA GLU A 517 18.41 -20.54 21.79
C GLU A 517 18.33 -21.47 20.57
N ALA A 518 17.37 -21.36 19.69
CA ALA A 518 17.31 -22.24 18.53
C ALA A 518 18.40 -21.90 17.50
N THR A 519 19.53 -22.61 17.55
CA THR A 519 20.62 -22.52 16.56
C THR A 519 20.61 -23.76 15.66
N SER A 520 19.73 -23.82 14.69
CA SER A 520 19.81 -24.78 13.59
C SER A 520 20.72 -24.21 12.49
N ASN A 521 21.64 -25.04 11.96
CA ASN A 521 22.52 -24.73 10.83
C ASN A 521 23.71 -23.79 11.10
N VAL A 522 24.33 -23.84 12.27
CA VAL A 522 25.58 -23.13 12.60
C VAL A 522 26.74 -24.13 12.71
N ASP A 523 27.90 -23.75 12.21
CA ASP A 523 29.12 -24.56 12.34
C ASP A 523 29.59 -24.66 13.80
N THR A 524 30.25 -25.74 14.17
CA THR A 524 30.65 -26.03 15.56
C THR A 524 31.56 -24.95 16.18
N VAL A 525 32.42 -24.30 15.37
CA VAL A 525 33.32 -23.24 15.88
C VAL A 525 32.53 -22.01 16.24
N THR A 526 31.65 -21.56 15.35
CA THR A 526 30.77 -20.40 15.59
C THR A 526 29.79 -20.70 16.72
N GLU A 527 29.29 -21.92 16.79
CA GLU A 527 28.44 -22.36 17.89
C GLU A 527 29.10 -22.22 19.26
N SER A 528 30.39 -22.62 19.39
CA SER A 528 31.14 -22.43 20.63
C SER A 528 31.31 -20.93 20.99
N LYS A 529 31.46 -20.05 19.99
CA LYS A 529 31.51 -18.59 20.21
C LYS A 529 30.16 -18.03 20.70
N ILE A 530 29.07 -18.46 20.07
CA ILE A 530 27.71 -18.07 20.49
C ILE A 530 27.45 -18.49 21.94
N GLN A 531 27.82 -19.73 22.30
CA GLN A 531 27.65 -20.22 23.64
C GLN A 531 28.39 -19.37 24.69
N LYS A 532 29.66 -19.02 24.42
CA LYS A 532 30.45 -18.13 25.29
C LYS A 532 29.86 -16.73 25.38
N ALA A 533 29.36 -16.19 24.26
CA ALA A 533 28.69 -14.89 24.23
C ALA A 533 27.39 -14.90 25.05
N MET A 534 26.62 -16.00 24.97
CA MET A 534 25.42 -16.22 25.78
C MET A 534 25.74 -16.31 27.28
N GLU A 535 26.77 -17.06 27.66
CA GLU A 535 27.23 -17.13 29.06
C GLU A 535 27.65 -15.75 29.58
N ALA A 536 28.32 -14.95 28.76
CA ALA A 536 28.75 -13.59 29.12
C ALA A 536 27.57 -12.62 29.33
N ILE A 537 26.54 -12.72 28.47
CA ILE A 537 25.38 -11.81 28.58
C ILE A 537 24.45 -12.18 29.75
N VAL A 538 24.34 -13.46 30.11
CA VAL A 538 23.48 -13.94 31.21
C VAL A 538 24.09 -13.62 32.57
N ALA A 539 25.41 -13.54 32.68
CA ALA A 539 26.11 -13.38 33.95
C ALA A 539 25.59 -12.18 34.77
N GLY A 540 25.02 -12.47 35.96
CA GLY A 540 24.53 -11.46 36.90
C GLY A 540 23.16 -10.83 36.54
N ARG A 541 22.49 -11.26 35.46
CA ARG A 541 21.20 -10.76 35.03
C ARG A 541 20.10 -11.79 35.26
N THR A 542 18.86 -11.29 35.48
CA THR A 542 17.69 -12.17 35.55
C THR A 542 17.33 -12.62 34.12
N SER A 543 17.41 -13.92 33.86
CA SER A 543 17.31 -14.40 32.49
C SER A 543 16.27 -15.50 32.33
N PHE A 544 15.46 -15.40 31.26
CA PHE A 544 14.57 -16.46 30.81
C PHE A 544 15.13 -17.04 29.51
N VAL A 545 15.40 -18.34 29.47
CA VAL A 545 16.02 -18.99 28.32
C VAL A 545 15.14 -20.11 27.81
N ILE A 546 14.74 -20.06 26.52
CA ILE A 546 14.16 -21.23 25.85
C ILE A 546 15.34 -22.17 25.53
N ALA A 547 15.51 -23.17 26.37
CA ALA A 547 16.66 -24.04 26.28
C ALA A 547 16.40 -25.19 25.29
N HIS A 548 17.19 -25.21 24.22
CA HIS A 548 17.26 -26.30 23.27
C HIS A 548 18.58 -27.09 23.38
N ARG A 549 19.49 -26.68 24.30
CA ARG A 549 20.79 -27.32 24.51
C ARG A 549 20.97 -27.79 25.93
N LEU A 550 21.59 -28.95 26.05
CA LEU A 550 21.84 -29.59 27.35
C LEU A 550 22.65 -28.66 28.28
N LYS A 551 23.71 -28.01 27.76
CA LYS A 551 24.60 -27.18 28.57
C LYS A 551 23.88 -25.97 29.21
N THR A 552 22.96 -25.36 28.49
CA THR A 552 22.14 -24.26 29.00
C THR A 552 21.21 -24.72 30.11
N ILE A 553 20.60 -25.90 29.96
CA ILE A 553 19.73 -26.50 30.96
C ILE A 553 20.50 -26.85 32.25
N LEU A 554 21.71 -27.39 32.11
CA LEU A 554 22.56 -27.75 33.23
C LEU A 554 23.01 -26.56 34.09
N ASN A 555 23.17 -25.38 33.44
CA ASN A 555 23.60 -24.15 34.08
C ASN A 555 22.44 -23.34 34.68
N ALA A 556 21.19 -23.70 34.43
CA ALA A 556 20.04 -22.97 34.92
C ALA A 556 19.87 -23.12 36.45
N ASP A 557 19.54 -22.03 37.12
CA ASP A 557 19.19 -22.05 38.56
C ASP A 557 17.89 -22.82 38.78
N GLU A 558 16.94 -22.66 37.85
CA GLU A 558 15.66 -23.33 37.89
C GLU A 558 15.17 -23.67 36.47
N ILE A 559 14.55 -24.82 36.33
CA ILE A 559 13.99 -25.36 35.10
C ILE A 559 12.48 -25.45 35.25
N ILE A 560 11.78 -24.84 34.29
CA ILE A 560 10.32 -24.88 34.16
C ILE A 560 9.96 -25.82 33.02
N VAL A 561 9.22 -26.86 33.30
CA VAL A 561 8.78 -27.85 32.30
C VAL A 561 7.36 -27.54 31.89
N LEU A 562 7.20 -27.15 30.62
CA LEU A 562 5.93 -26.81 30.00
C LEU A 562 5.41 -27.97 29.14
N LYS A 563 4.13 -28.34 29.38
CA LYS A 563 3.39 -29.25 28.53
C LYS A 563 1.95 -28.80 28.39
N ASP A 564 1.44 -28.77 27.16
CA ASP A 564 0.06 -28.37 26.85
C ASP A 564 -0.38 -27.05 27.54
N GLY A 565 0.53 -26.06 27.55
CA GLY A 565 0.30 -24.73 28.12
C GLY A 565 0.30 -24.65 29.63
N LYS A 566 0.77 -25.70 30.35
CA LYS A 566 0.84 -25.73 31.81
C LYS A 566 2.24 -26.04 32.31
N VAL A 567 2.61 -25.49 33.44
CA VAL A 567 3.80 -25.90 34.17
C VAL A 567 3.48 -27.23 34.87
N ILE A 568 4.19 -28.30 34.45
CA ILE A 568 3.98 -29.66 35.00
C ILE A 568 5.06 -30.09 36.01
N GLU A 569 6.27 -29.54 35.85
CA GLU A 569 7.41 -29.78 36.75
C GLU A 569 8.23 -28.49 36.88
N GLN A 570 8.81 -28.28 38.06
CA GLN A 570 9.67 -27.14 38.38
C GLN A 570 10.73 -27.56 39.37
N GLY A 571 11.99 -27.14 39.18
CA GLY A 571 13.09 -27.46 40.06
C GLY A 571 14.43 -27.40 39.37
N ASN A 572 15.52 -27.79 40.06
CA ASN A 572 16.82 -27.87 39.43
C ASN A 572 17.04 -29.18 38.65
N HIS A 573 18.07 -29.22 37.82
CA HIS A 573 18.37 -30.38 36.96
C HIS A 573 18.43 -31.72 37.73
N ARG A 574 19.09 -31.73 38.92
CA ARG A 574 19.26 -32.94 39.72
C ARG A 574 17.95 -33.42 40.33
N GLU A 575 17.16 -32.52 40.86
CA GLU A 575 15.83 -32.78 41.45
C GLU A 575 14.89 -33.37 40.40
N LEU A 576 14.80 -32.73 39.22
CA LEU A 576 13.89 -33.19 38.17
C LEU A 576 14.32 -34.55 37.56
N LEU A 577 15.59 -34.81 37.45
CA LEU A 577 16.06 -36.15 37.05
C LEU A 577 15.71 -37.24 38.08
N HIS A 578 15.80 -36.90 39.38
CA HIS A 578 15.50 -37.82 40.46
C HIS A 578 14.01 -38.16 40.56
N GLN A 579 13.14 -37.21 40.18
CA GLN A 579 11.70 -37.40 40.14
C GLN A 579 11.25 -38.38 39.05
N LYS A 580 12.12 -38.69 38.04
CA LYS A 580 11.82 -39.57 36.91
C LYS A 580 10.53 -39.20 36.15
N GLY A 581 10.22 -37.92 36.12
CA GLY A 581 9.04 -37.37 35.49
C GLY A 581 9.26 -37.07 34.00
N PHE A 582 8.44 -36.18 33.47
CA PHE A 582 8.48 -35.79 32.07
C PHE A 582 9.80 -35.12 31.65
N TYR A 583 10.42 -34.34 32.57
CA TYR A 583 11.76 -33.80 32.32
C TYR A 583 12.81 -34.90 32.10
N SER A 584 12.78 -35.95 32.92
CA SER A 584 13.72 -37.10 32.78
C SER A 584 13.54 -37.81 31.44
N GLU A 585 12.27 -37.92 30.97
CA GLU A 585 11.97 -38.48 29.64
C GLU A 585 12.48 -37.58 28.52
N LEU A 586 12.23 -36.26 28.57
CA LEU A 586 12.78 -35.29 27.61
C LEU A 586 14.29 -35.32 27.59
N TYR A 587 14.94 -35.36 28.73
CA TYR A 587 16.39 -35.38 28.86
C TYR A 587 16.98 -36.63 28.15
N HIS A 588 16.46 -37.81 28.39
CA HIS A 588 16.96 -39.03 27.76
C HIS A 588 16.65 -39.12 26.26
N ASN A 589 15.55 -38.55 25.81
CA ASN A 589 15.12 -38.63 24.42
C ASN A 589 15.77 -37.57 23.51
N GLN A 590 16.05 -36.35 24.03
CA GLN A 590 16.57 -35.25 23.24
C GLN A 590 18.08 -34.99 23.44
N PHE A 591 18.61 -35.22 24.64
CA PHE A 591 19.94 -34.72 25.01
C PHE A 591 20.99 -35.81 25.31
N VAL A 592 20.63 -37.07 25.39
CA VAL A 592 21.60 -38.16 25.65
C VAL A 592 22.30 -38.61 24.36
N PHE A 593 21.82 -38.18 23.20
CA PHE A 593 22.41 -38.51 21.89
C PHE A 593 23.20 -37.35 21.26
N GLU A 594 23.26 -36.17 21.91
CA GLU A 594 24.19 -35.10 21.60
C GLU A 594 25.46 -35.17 22.49
#